data_df3ad92a55e5595aa8b634513da590e1
#
_entry.id   df3ad92a55e5595aa8b634513da590e1
#
_cell.length_a   1.000
_cell.length_b   1.000
_cell.length_c   1.000
_cell.angle_alpha   90.00
_cell.angle_beta   90.00
_cell.angle_gamma   90.00
#
_symmetry.space_group_name_H-M   'P 1'
#
loop_
_entity.id
_entity.type
_entity.pdbx_description
1 polymer ?
#
loop_
_entity_poly.entity_id
_entity_poly.type
_entity_poly.pdbx_seq_one_letter_code
_entity_poly.pdbx_strand_id
1 'polypeptide(L)'
;MSARRPRPAPHIAALCVGVSLVFLLLFSAPARSQGEGARAYILGPLPSQALNVYGMFGRGNASFNPGSVVAAGGEVDVDGGIIEYAHSFALAGKAGSWLVSLPFGNASRSISIGSASRTDSGSGIGDMQLTTAFGLLGSPALSEKDYETYRPRFAVNLLTRLYIPTGEYDRISPVNLGQNRWALQLGLPLAYYFGESFSDPSLTSLELIPTVIWYGDNNEPASGNHSSEGPLMQLEGHLTRNLNESWWVALDSIFIQGGETTTDGVSDHNRQRSFALGATVSVAVSDAVSATLSYTEEVSRNKNGVGGRALRLLAEFSL
;
A
#
# COMPACT_ATOMS: atom_id res chain seq x y z
N MET A 1 -41.29 -17.94 29.89
CA MET A 1 -41.18 -17.91 28.42
C MET A 1 -39.73 -17.64 28.06
N SER A 2 -39.01 -18.66 27.65
CA SER A 2 -37.56 -18.58 27.30
C SER A 2 -37.42 -18.24 25.83
N ALA A 3 -36.89 -17.08 25.51
CA ALA A 3 -36.60 -16.64 24.14
C ALA A 3 -35.41 -17.46 23.59
N ARG A 4 -35.62 -18.31 22.62
CA ARG A 4 -34.56 -19.02 21.88
C ARG A 4 -33.83 -17.99 20.98
N ARG A 5 -32.52 -17.85 21.19
CA ARG A 5 -31.66 -17.12 20.26
C ARG A 5 -31.63 -17.82 18.91
N PRO A 6 -31.73 -17.12 17.79
CA PRO A 6 -31.60 -17.76 16.46
C PRO A 6 -30.18 -18.35 16.31
N ARG A 7 -30.12 -19.57 15.78
CA ARG A 7 -28.84 -20.19 15.40
C ARG A 7 -28.38 -19.56 14.07
N PRO A 8 -27.08 -19.24 13.91
CA PRO A 8 -26.56 -18.75 12.65
C PRO A 8 -26.80 -19.78 11.53
N ALA A 9 -27.17 -19.30 10.36
CA ALA A 9 -27.46 -20.15 9.21
C ALA A 9 -26.22 -20.97 8.78
N PRO A 10 -26.34 -22.24 8.41
CA PRO A 10 -25.22 -23.13 8.10
C PRO A 10 -24.35 -22.65 6.91
N HIS A 11 -24.87 -21.74 6.11
CA HIS A 11 -24.14 -21.15 4.97
C HIS A 11 -23.00 -20.21 5.38
N ILE A 12 -23.09 -19.53 6.54
CA ILE A 12 -22.03 -18.64 7.03
C ILE A 12 -20.83 -19.47 7.53
N ALA A 13 -21.09 -20.59 8.22
CA ALA A 13 -20.03 -21.48 8.68
C ALA A 13 -19.28 -22.16 7.49
N ALA A 14 -20.02 -22.54 6.45
CA ALA A 14 -19.43 -23.12 5.23
C ALA A 14 -18.61 -22.08 4.43
N LEU A 15 -19.04 -20.80 4.41
CA LEU A 15 -18.31 -19.72 3.77
C LEU A 15 -17.00 -19.41 4.52
N CYS A 16 -17.05 -19.36 5.85
CA CYS A 16 -15.86 -19.15 6.69
C CYS A 16 -14.84 -20.30 6.55
N VAL A 17 -15.29 -21.54 6.46
CA VAL A 17 -14.42 -22.71 6.22
C VAL A 17 -13.88 -22.71 4.79
N GLY A 18 -14.67 -22.33 3.79
CA GLY A 18 -14.26 -22.21 2.40
C GLY A 18 -13.21 -21.11 2.21
N VAL A 19 -13.41 -19.95 2.79
CA VAL A 19 -12.44 -18.85 2.79
C VAL A 19 -11.16 -19.26 3.53
N SER A 20 -11.26 -19.95 4.68
CA SER A 20 -10.10 -20.45 5.42
C SER A 20 -9.32 -21.52 4.65
N LEU A 21 -9.98 -22.37 3.87
CA LEU A 21 -9.32 -23.41 3.06
C LEU A 21 -8.64 -22.81 1.80
N VAL A 22 -9.25 -21.83 1.17
CA VAL A 22 -8.63 -21.06 0.07
C VAL A 22 -7.44 -20.27 0.59
N PHE A 23 -7.52 -19.72 1.81
CA PHE A 23 -6.40 -19.09 2.51
C PHE A 23 -5.20 -20.04 2.72
N LEU A 24 -5.45 -21.29 3.09
CA LEU A 24 -4.39 -22.30 3.35
C LEU A 24 -3.70 -22.82 2.08
N LEU A 25 -4.32 -22.73 0.91
CA LEU A 25 -3.76 -23.21 -0.37
C LEU A 25 -2.95 -22.15 -1.13
N LEU A 26 -3.02 -20.87 -0.72
CA LEU A 26 -2.28 -19.76 -1.35
C LEU A 26 -0.94 -19.44 -0.68
N PHE A 27 -0.56 -20.15 0.39
CA PHE A 27 0.62 -19.87 1.21
C PHE A 27 1.97 -20.29 0.63
N SER A 28 2.09 -20.62 -0.64
CA SER A 28 3.35 -21.13 -1.21
C SER A 28 3.97 -20.26 -2.30
N ALA A 29 3.72 -18.95 -2.34
CA ALA A 29 4.35 -18.11 -3.33
C ALA A 29 4.78 -16.73 -2.78
N PRO A 30 5.98 -16.28 -3.13
CA PRO A 30 6.61 -15.05 -2.60
C PRO A 30 6.42 -13.80 -3.47
N ALA A 31 6.64 -12.65 -2.94
CA ALA A 31 6.00 -11.38 -3.21
C ALA A 31 6.82 -10.09 -3.32
N ARG A 32 6.58 -9.15 -4.20
CA ARG A 32 6.47 -7.69 -4.00
C ARG A 32 6.21 -6.85 -5.22
N SER A 33 5.25 -5.96 -5.10
CA SER A 33 5.23 -4.57 -5.53
C SER A 33 4.14 -3.90 -4.70
N GLN A 34 4.45 -2.80 -4.02
CA GLN A 34 3.51 -2.12 -3.11
C GLN A 34 3.22 -0.74 -3.65
N GLY A 35 1.97 -0.53 -4.06
CA GLY A 35 1.39 0.76 -4.33
C GLY A 35 0.39 1.18 -3.27
N GLU A 36 -0.27 2.31 -3.49
CA GLU A 36 -1.36 2.82 -2.67
C GLU A 36 -2.53 1.82 -2.64
N GLY A 37 -2.81 1.21 -3.78
CA GLY A 37 -3.86 0.24 -4.00
C GLY A 37 -5.12 0.84 -4.60
N ALA A 38 -5.93 -0.04 -5.20
CA ALA A 38 -7.19 0.33 -5.81
C ALA A 38 -8.14 0.93 -4.76
N ARG A 39 -8.82 2.01 -5.16
CA ARG A 39 -9.80 2.76 -4.34
C ARG A 39 -9.24 3.46 -3.09
N ALA A 40 -7.93 3.54 -2.93
CA ALA A 40 -7.30 4.17 -1.77
C ALA A 40 -7.70 5.66 -1.58
N TYR A 41 -8.13 6.34 -2.63
CA TYR A 41 -8.50 7.75 -2.62
C TYR A 41 -9.95 8.03 -3.03
N ILE A 42 -10.82 7.03 -2.96
CA ILE A 42 -12.27 7.24 -2.97
C ILE A 42 -12.66 7.74 -1.59
N LEU A 43 -13.04 9.00 -1.50
CA LEU A 43 -13.42 9.61 -0.23
C LEU A 43 -14.82 9.14 0.17
N GLY A 44 -14.97 8.65 1.38
CA GLY A 44 -16.23 8.22 1.97
C GLY A 44 -17.11 9.37 2.44
N PRO A 45 -18.30 9.09 2.98
CA PRO A 45 -19.15 10.09 3.62
C PRO A 45 -18.44 10.71 4.82
N LEU A 46 -18.84 11.95 5.17
CA LEU A 46 -18.20 12.74 6.21
C LEU A 46 -19.15 13.05 7.38
N PRO A 47 -18.62 13.05 8.62
CA PRO A 47 -17.29 12.62 9.02
C PRO A 47 -17.18 11.09 9.03
N SER A 48 -16.01 10.55 8.78
CA SER A 48 -15.74 9.12 8.95
C SER A 48 -14.38 8.88 9.61
N GLN A 49 -14.26 7.76 10.29
CA GLN A 49 -13.03 7.28 10.89
C GLN A 49 -12.86 5.80 10.58
N ALA A 50 -11.64 5.36 10.44
CA ALA A 50 -11.35 3.95 10.23
C ALA A 50 -10.04 3.53 10.92
N LEU A 51 -10.00 2.28 11.34
CA LEU A 51 -8.79 1.58 11.71
C LEU A 51 -8.48 0.55 10.63
N ASN A 52 -7.35 0.69 9.99
CA ASN A 52 -6.85 -0.20 8.96
C ASN A 52 -5.74 -1.10 9.51
N VAL A 53 -5.85 -2.39 9.30
CA VAL A 53 -4.83 -3.36 9.68
C VAL A 53 -4.39 -4.12 8.43
N TYR A 54 -3.13 -3.92 8.06
CA TYR A 54 -2.54 -4.60 6.91
C TYR A 54 -1.67 -5.76 7.36
N GLY A 55 -1.79 -6.88 6.66
CA GLY A 55 -0.79 -7.94 6.63
C GLY A 55 -0.07 -7.89 5.28
N MET A 56 1.25 -7.94 5.32
CA MET A 56 2.09 -7.77 4.14
C MET A 56 3.13 -8.88 4.08
N PHE A 57 3.14 -9.59 2.96
CA PHE A 57 4.03 -10.72 2.74
C PHE A 57 4.79 -10.48 1.44
N GLY A 58 6.11 -10.42 1.52
CA GLY A 58 6.94 -9.98 0.43
C GLY A 58 8.19 -10.79 0.21
N ARG A 59 8.47 -11.21 -1.06
CA ARG A 59 9.76 -11.73 -1.50
C ARG A 59 10.20 -11.08 -2.80
N GLY A 60 11.43 -10.62 -2.83
CA GLY A 60 11.98 -9.89 -3.95
C GLY A 60 13.31 -9.26 -3.60
N ASN A 61 13.52 -8.01 -3.96
CA ASN A 61 14.76 -7.30 -3.69
C ASN A 61 14.54 -5.91 -3.04
N ALA A 62 13.39 -5.67 -2.43
CA ALA A 62 13.07 -4.38 -1.82
C ALA A 62 12.56 -4.52 -0.39
N SER A 63 12.60 -3.45 0.41
CA SER A 63 12.09 -3.36 1.79
C SER A 63 10.70 -2.70 1.86
N PHE A 64 10.12 -2.53 3.05
CA PHE A 64 8.82 -1.86 3.27
C PHE A 64 8.78 -0.41 2.78
N ASN A 65 9.91 0.25 2.74
CA ASN A 65 9.99 1.63 2.32
C ASN A 65 10.26 1.74 0.82
N PRO A 66 9.58 2.64 0.10
CA PRO A 66 9.89 2.95 -1.29
C PRO A 66 11.36 3.35 -1.44
N GLY A 67 11.99 2.95 -2.54
CA GLY A 67 13.39 3.27 -2.79
C GLY A 67 14.42 2.32 -2.17
N SER A 68 14.08 1.61 -1.11
CA SER A 68 14.99 0.65 -0.48
C SER A 68 15.13 -0.63 -1.30
N VAL A 69 16.00 -0.64 -2.28
CA VAL A 69 16.34 -1.82 -3.09
C VAL A 69 17.67 -2.40 -2.65
N VAL A 70 17.71 -3.70 -2.48
CA VAL A 70 18.96 -4.43 -2.24
C VAL A 70 19.78 -4.48 -3.52
N ALA A 71 21.10 -4.42 -3.37
CA ALA A 71 22.03 -4.56 -4.49
C ALA A 71 21.71 -5.78 -5.37
N ALA A 72 21.98 -5.66 -6.67
CA ALA A 72 21.68 -6.70 -7.65
C ALA A 72 22.21 -8.09 -7.22
N GLY A 73 21.34 -9.09 -7.21
CA GLY A 73 21.65 -10.47 -6.81
C GLY A 73 21.33 -10.83 -5.36
N GLY A 74 20.78 -9.91 -4.55
CA GLY A 74 20.22 -10.23 -3.24
C GLY A 74 18.72 -10.48 -3.28
N GLU A 75 18.24 -11.39 -2.45
CA GLU A 75 16.81 -11.58 -2.18
C GLU A 75 16.47 -11.02 -0.80
N VAL A 76 15.30 -10.41 -0.68
CA VAL A 76 14.74 -9.93 0.59
C VAL A 76 13.35 -10.51 0.77
N ASP A 77 13.17 -11.20 1.87
CA ASP A 77 11.86 -11.60 2.35
C ASP A 77 11.39 -10.60 3.39
N VAL A 78 10.16 -10.19 3.30
CA VAL A 78 9.54 -9.29 4.29
C VAL A 78 8.18 -9.81 4.67
N ASP A 79 8.00 -9.98 5.97
CA ASP A 79 6.73 -10.35 6.58
C ASP A 79 6.40 -9.32 7.66
N GLY A 80 5.23 -8.71 7.57
CA GLY A 80 4.87 -7.68 8.53
C GLY A 80 3.47 -7.14 8.34
N GLY A 81 3.24 -5.97 8.89
CA GLY A 81 1.97 -5.29 8.80
C GLY A 81 2.09 -3.78 8.94
N ILE A 82 0.97 -3.13 8.78
CA ILE A 82 0.79 -1.70 9.06
C ILE A 82 -0.47 -1.56 9.90
N ILE A 83 -0.41 -0.80 10.98
CA ILE A 83 -1.58 -0.30 11.67
C ILE A 83 -1.73 1.16 11.25
N GLU A 84 -2.93 1.51 10.79
CA GLU A 84 -3.21 2.84 10.27
C GLU A 84 -4.54 3.33 10.82
N TYR A 85 -4.55 4.56 11.34
CA TYR A 85 -5.76 5.28 11.70
C TYR A 85 -6.03 6.35 10.66
N ALA A 86 -7.26 6.38 10.15
CA ALA A 86 -7.74 7.34 9.18
C ALA A 86 -8.88 8.19 9.75
N HIS A 87 -8.87 9.47 9.44
CA HIS A 87 -9.94 10.40 9.78
C HIS A 87 -10.25 11.32 8.60
N SER A 88 -11.51 11.39 8.24
CA SER A 88 -11.97 12.27 7.18
C SER A 88 -12.55 13.57 7.72
N PHE A 89 -12.43 14.64 6.96
CA PHE A 89 -12.91 15.98 7.33
C PHE A 89 -13.44 16.76 6.11
N ALA A 90 -14.21 17.79 6.41
CA ALA A 90 -14.67 18.76 5.39
C ALA A 90 -13.88 20.07 5.51
N LEU A 91 -13.36 20.57 4.40
CA LEU A 91 -12.72 21.87 4.33
C LEU A 91 -13.14 22.58 3.03
N ALA A 92 -13.68 23.80 3.15
CA ALA A 92 -14.14 24.60 2.02
C ALA A 92 -15.10 23.85 1.06
N GLY A 93 -15.99 23.01 1.60
CA GLY A 93 -16.94 22.21 0.82
C GLY A 93 -16.33 21.01 0.09
N LYS A 94 -15.06 20.70 0.34
CA LYS A 94 -14.34 19.55 -0.19
C LYS A 94 -14.07 18.53 0.89
N ALA A 95 -14.02 17.26 0.49
CA ALA A 95 -13.61 16.17 1.36
C ALA A 95 -12.08 16.13 1.47
N GLY A 96 -11.61 15.80 2.65
CA GLY A 96 -10.21 15.52 2.92
C GLY A 96 -10.08 14.40 3.94
N SER A 97 -8.90 13.82 4.02
CA SER A 97 -8.54 12.84 5.05
C SER A 97 -7.10 13.02 5.49
N TRP A 98 -6.82 12.59 6.72
CA TRP A 98 -5.46 12.38 7.19
C TRP A 98 -5.36 10.98 7.79
N LEU A 99 -4.20 10.37 7.64
CA LEU A 99 -3.90 9.02 8.08
C LEU A 99 -2.55 9.02 8.79
N VAL A 100 -2.47 8.25 9.87
CA VAL A 100 -1.21 7.94 10.55
C VAL A 100 -0.99 6.44 10.46
N SER A 101 0.13 6.05 9.88
CA SER A 101 0.46 4.64 9.63
C SER A 101 1.76 4.27 10.33
N LEU A 102 1.77 3.13 11.01
CA LEU A 102 2.93 2.55 11.68
C LEU A 102 3.23 1.16 11.09
N PRO A 103 4.25 1.04 10.22
CA PRO A 103 4.74 -0.25 9.74
C PRO A 103 5.49 -1.01 10.84
N PHE A 104 5.41 -2.34 10.81
CA PHE A 104 6.18 -3.23 11.69
C PHE A 104 6.39 -4.58 10.99
N GLY A 105 7.42 -5.32 11.37
CA GLY A 105 7.61 -6.65 10.82
C GLY A 105 9.03 -7.18 10.92
N ASN A 106 9.31 -8.14 10.04
CA ASN A 106 10.61 -8.78 9.88
C ASN A 106 11.05 -8.65 8.43
N ALA A 107 12.32 -8.42 8.21
CA ALA A 107 12.94 -8.53 6.90
C ALA A 107 14.16 -9.45 6.98
N SER A 108 14.32 -10.33 6.01
CA SER A 108 15.52 -11.14 5.87
C SER A 108 16.13 -10.96 4.50
N ARG A 109 17.44 -10.78 4.46
CA ARG A 109 18.22 -10.57 3.25
C ARG A 109 19.15 -11.75 3.02
N SER A 110 19.03 -12.39 1.87
CA SER A 110 19.92 -13.48 1.45
C SER A 110 20.78 -13.02 0.28
N ILE A 111 22.08 -13.24 0.38
CA ILE A 111 23.06 -12.98 -0.68
C ILE A 111 23.83 -14.27 -0.94
N SER A 112 23.89 -14.68 -2.21
CA SER A 112 24.69 -15.85 -2.65
C SER A 112 25.91 -15.37 -3.43
N ILE A 113 27.10 -15.81 -3.01
CA ILE A 113 28.38 -15.55 -3.67
C ILE A 113 29.03 -16.89 -3.98
N GLY A 114 28.94 -17.33 -5.22
CA GLY A 114 29.38 -18.67 -5.63
C GLY A 114 28.54 -19.75 -4.92
N SER A 115 29.20 -20.66 -4.19
CA SER A 115 28.56 -21.71 -3.40
C SER A 115 28.22 -21.30 -1.96
N ALA A 116 28.62 -20.11 -1.52
CA ALA A 116 28.34 -19.61 -0.19
C ALA A 116 27.07 -18.75 -0.21
N SER A 117 26.19 -18.94 0.79
CA SER A 117 25.03 -18.10 1.03
C SER A 117 25.12 -17.52 2.43
N ARG A 118 24.80 -16.23 2.55
CA ARG A 118 24.66 -15.54 3.83
C ARG A 118 23.26 -14.97 3.93
N THR A 119 22.59 -15.20 5.05
CA THR A 119 21.30 -14.62 5.38
C THR A 119 21.45 -13.76 6.64
N ASP A 120 21.05 -12.50 6.53
CA ASP A 120 20.93 -11.56 7.63
C ASP A 120 19.45 -11.21 7.82
N SER A 121 19.01 -10.97 9.05
CA SER A 121 17.62 -10.61 9.35
C SER A 121 17.53 -9.47 10.35
N GLY A 122 16.46 -8.70 10.27
CA GLY A 122 16.09 -7.65 11.21
C GLY A 122 14.58 -7.65 11.43
N SER A 123 14.16 -7.24 12.63
CA SER A 123 12.75 -7.10 12.99
C SER A 123 12.56 -5.79 13.75
N GLY A 124 11.34 -5.25 13.75
CA GLY A 124 11.01 -4.08 14.53
C GLY A 124 9.93 -3.20 13.87
N ILE A 125 9.96 -1.91 14.18
CA ILE A 125 9.08 -0.90 13.59
C ILE A 125 9.75 -0.21 12.41
N GLY A 126 8.96 0.12 11.38
CA GLY A 126 9.39 0.96 10.27
C GLY A 126 9.14 2.45 10.54
N ASP A 127 9.45 3.27 9.56
CA ASP A 127 9.24 4.72 9.66
C ASP A 127 7.74 5.04 9.67
N MET A 128 7.32 5.84 10.65
CA MET A 128 5.95 6.34 10.75
C MET A 128 5.61 7.21 9.54
N GLN A 129 4.38 7.12 9.06
CA GLN A 129 3.91 7.91 7.92
C GLN A 129 2.73 8.77 8.33
N LEU A 130 2.76 10.03 7.92
CA LEU A 130 1.62 10.95 8.00
C LEU A 130 1.16 11.25 6.57
N THR A 131 -0.04 10.82 6.23
CA THR A 131 -0.63 11.02 4.91
C THR A 131 -1.79 12.00 4.99
N THR A 132 -1.92 12.86 3.99
CA THR A 132 -3.13 13.66 3.77
C THR A 132 -3.59 13.50 2.33
N ALA A 133 -4.89 13.37 2.14
CA ALA A 133 -5.53 13.46 0.83
C ALA A 133 -6.59 14.56 0.87
N PHE A 134 -6.65 15.41 -0.15
CA PHE A 134 -7.59 16.52 -0.22
C PHE A 134 -8.18 16.64 -1.61
N GLY A 135 -9.52 16.75 -1.68
CA GLY A 135 -10.25 16.86 -2.92
C GLY A 135 -10.04 18.22 -3.60
N LEU A 136 -9.45 18.22 -4.79
CA LEU A 136 -9.30 19.42 -5.62
C LEU A 136 -10.50 19.60 -6.54
N LEU A 137 -10.90 18.55 -7.23
CA LEU A 137 -12.00 18.53 -8.18
C LEU A 137 -12.83 17.26 -8.00
N GLY A 138 -14.17 17.35 -8.08
CA GLY A 138 -15.06 16.19 -8.08
C GLY A 138 -15.11 15.38 -6.77
N SER A 139 -14.61 15.95 -5.67
CA SER A 139 -14.57 15.33 -4.34
C SER A 139 -15.27 16.25 -3.33
N PRO A 140 -16.60 16.45 -3.42
CA PRO A 140 -17.34 17.27 -2.48
C PRO A 140 -17.38 16.63 -1.09
N ALA A 141 -17.52 17.47 -0.05
CA ALA A 141 -17.82 17.00 1.29
C ALA A 141 -19.30 16.57 1.36
N LEU A 142 -19.53 15.27 1.44
CA LEU A 142 -20.88 14.69 1.41
C LEU A 142 -21.25 14.10 2.77
N SER A 143 -22.48 14.36 3.23
CA SER A 143 -23.07 13.58 4.31
C SER A 143 -23.36 12.15 3.83
N GLU A 144 -23.59 11.22 4.75
CA GLU A 144 -23.96 9.84 4.43
C GLU A 144 -25.13 9.77 3.45
N LYS A 145 -26.20 10.55 3.72
CA LYS A 145 -27.39 10.63 2.86
C LYS A 145 -27.08 11.17 1.46
N ASP A 146 -26.23 12.20 1.36
CA ASP A 146 -25.89 12.80 0.08
C ASP A 146 -24.92 11.89 -0.71
N TYR A 147 -24.08 11.11 0.00
CA TYR A 147 -23.16 10.17 -0.61
C TYR A 147 -23.86 9.03 -1.35
N GLU A 148 -24.98 8.51 -0.80
CA GLU A 148 -25.78 7.45 -1.43
C GLU A 148 -26.34 7.85 -2.79
N THR A 149 -26.65 9.14 -2.97
CA THR A 149 -27.28 9.66 -4.19
C THR A 149 -26.35 10.45 -5.09
N TYR A 150 -25.12 10.75 -4.61
CA TYR A 150 -24.14 11.47 -5.39
C TYR A 150 -23.67 10.67 -6.60
N ARG A 151 -23.73 11.30 -7.77
CA ARG A 151 -23.28 10.70 -9.03
C ARG A 151 -21.84 11.11 -9.33
N PRO A 152 -20.84 10.26 -9.00
CA PRO A 152 -19.44 10.57 -9.26
C PRO A 152 -19.18 10.55 -10.77
N ARG A 153 -18.23 11.38 -11.21
CA ARG A 153 -17.76 11.41 -12.60
C ARG A 153 -16.24 11.41 -12.65
N PHE A 154 -15.65 12.53 -12.37
CA PHE A 154 -14.21 12.71 -12.38
C PHE A 154 -13.77 13.33 -11.06
N ALA A 155 -12.73 12.78 -10.45
CA ALA A 155 -12.12 13.31 -9.23
C ALA A 155 -10.63 13.53 -9.43
N VAL A 156 -10.14 14.59 -8.81
CA VAL A 156 -8.71 14.89 -8.65
C VAL A 156 -8.48 15.21 -7.19
N ASN A 157 -7.55 14.51 -6.58
CA ASN A 157 -7.14 14.75 -5.20
C ASN A 157 -5.66 15.18 -5.15
N LEU A 158 -5.28 15.89 -4.12
CA LEU A 158 -3.88 16.13 -3.75
C LEU A 158 -3.50 15.12 -2.66
N LEU A 159 -2.46 14.35 -2.91
CA LEU A 159 -1.84 13.45 -1.94
C LEU A 159 -0.56 14.07 -1.43
N THR A 160 -0.39 14.09 -0.12
CA THR A 160 0.89 14.40 0.54
C THR A 160 1.17 13.33 1.59
N ARG A 161 2.37 12.74 1.58
CA ARG A 161 2.81 11.81 2.62
C ARG A 161 4.20 12.16 3.10
N LEU A 162 4.34 12.28 4.41
CA LEU A 162 5.61 12.51 5.09
C LEU A 162 6.04 11.19 5.75
N TYR A 163 7.23 10.72 5.42
CA TYR A 163 7.91 9.62 6.09
C TYR A 163 8.81 10.20 7.16
N ILE A 164 8.63 9.77 8.40
CA ILE A 164 9.30 10.29 9.59
C ILE A 164 10.30 9.23 10.05
N PRO A 165 11.60 9.53 10.19
CA PRO A 165 12.63 8.54 10.54
C PRO A 165 12.53 8.09 12.00
N THR A 166 11.47 7.37 12.33
CA THR A 166 11.19 6.82 13.66
C THR A 166 11.39 5.32 13.73
N GLY A 167 11.66 4.68 12.60
CA GLY A 167 11.87 3.25 12.50
C GLY A 167 13.19 2.80 13.09
N GLU A 168 13.27 1.50 13.40
CA GLU A 168 14.50 0.91 13.90
C GLU A 168 15.59 0.93 12.83
N TYR A 169 16.71 1.57 13.17
CA TYR A 169 17.87 1.72 12.31
C TYR A 169 19.15 1.51 13.10
N ASP A 170 19.99 0.61 12.60
CA ASP A 170 21.34 0.40 13.08
C ASP A 170 22.30 0.42 11.89
N ARG A 171 23.28 1.34 11.92
CA ARG A 171 24.27 1.51 10.88
C ARG A 171 25.07 0.24 10.57
N ILE A 172 25.30 -0.62 11.57
CA ILE A 172 26.05 -1.88 11.40
C ILE A 172 25.16 -3.06 10.99
N SER A 173 23.84 -2.91 11.08
CA SER A 173 22.91 -3.92 10.62
C SER A 173 22.79 -3.92 9.10
N PRO A 174 22.92 -5.06 8.43
CA PRO A 174 22.69 -5.17 6.99
C PRO A 174 21.21 -5.12 6.61
N VAL A 175 20.29 -5.21 7.58
CA VAL A 175 18.84 -5.16 7.39
C VAL A 175 18.23 -4.22 8.41
N ASN A 176 17.62 -3.14 7.92
CA ASN A 176 16.91 -2.13 8.71
C ASN A 176 15.48 -1.97 8.22
N LEU A 177 14.54 -1.72 9.13
CA LEU A 177 13.16 -1.39 8.80
C LEU A 177 12.96 0.13 8.65
N GLY A 178 13.70 0.96 9.39
CA GLY A 178 13.79 2.39 9.21
C GLY A 178 14.82 2.79 8.14
N GLN A 179 14.65 3.96 7.52
CA GLN A 179 15.59 4.51 6.52
C GLN A 179 16.56 5.54 7.08
N ASN A 180 16.34 5.99 8.34
CA ASN A 180 17.14 7.06 8.98
C ASN A 180 17.18 8.36 8.16
N ARG A 181 16.13 8.65 7.41
CA ARG A 181 15.97 9.88 6.63
C ARG A 181 14.52 10.28 6.52
N TRP A 182 14.25 11.55 6.40
CA TRP A 182 12.94 12.06 6.01
C TRP A 182 12.69 11.78 4.54
N ALA A 183 11.40 11.55 4.17
CA ALA A 183 11.00 11.59 2.77
C ALA A 183 9.63 12.26 2.65
N LEU A 184 9.42 12.95 1.52
CA LEU A 184 8.17 13.60 1.18
C LEU A 184 7.65 13.04 -0.14
N GLN A 185 6.46 12.49 -0.13
CA GLN A 185 5.74 12.06 -1.33
C GLN A 185 4.64 13.06 -1.65
N LEU A 186 4.57 13.49 -2.90
CA LEU A 186 3.45 14.23 -3.45
C LEU A 186 2.82 13.45 -4.60
N GLY A 187 1.51 13.54 -4.73
CA GLY A 187 0.77 12.86 -5.78
C GLY A 187 -0.53 13.57 -6.16
N LEU A 188 -1.04 13.19 -7.32
CA LEU A 188 -2.31 13.66 -7.85
C LEU A 188 -3.18 12.45 -8.23
N PRO A 189 -3.84 11.78 -7.27
CA PRO A 189 -4.81 10.74 -7.56
C PRO A 189 -5.94 11.27 -8.45
N LEU A 190 -6.12 10.61 -9.59
CA LEU A 190 -7.16 10.88 -10.60
C LEU A 190 -8.08 9.67 -10.63
N ALA A 191 -9.39 9.90 -10.68
CA ALA A 191 -10.36 8.84 -10.87
C ALA A 191 -11.48 9.26 -11.82
N TYR A 192 -11.90 8.34 -12.67
CA TYR A 192 -13.09 8.48 -13.50
C TYR A 192 -14.05 7.33 -13.19
N TYR A 193 -15.31 7.67 -12.94
CA TYR A 193 -16.33 6.73 -12.49
C TYR A 193 -17.41 6.54 -13.56
N PHE A 194 -17.77 5.26 -13.78
CA PHE A 194 -18.88 4.82 -14.62
C PHE A 194 -19.91 4.17 -13.71
N GLY A 195 -20.94 4.90 -13.31
CA GLY A 195 -22.00 4.45 -12.41
C GLY A 195 -22.93 5.58 -12.04
N GLU A 196 -24.03 5.26 -11.36
CA GLU A 196 -25.04 6.25 -10.94
C GLU A 196 -24.75 6.80 -9.54
N SER A 197 -24.06 6.03 -8.67
CA SER A 197 -23.62 6.45 -7.34
C SER A 197 -22.40 5.67 -6.90
N PHE A 198 -21.80 6.01 -5.76
CA PHE A 198 -20.74 5.18 -5.16
C PHE A 198 -21.27 3.82 -4.67
N SER A 199 -22.56 3.73 -4.33
CA SER A 199 -23.25 2.49 -3.94
C SER A 199 -23.79 1.69 -5.14
N ASP A 200 -23.56 2.13 -6.39
CA ASP A 200 -24.00 1.40 -7.58
C ASP A 200 -23.34 0.00 -7.61
N PRO A 201 -24.12 -1.10 -7.58
CA PRO A 201 -23.59 -2.47 -7.60
C PRO A 201 -22.84 -2.81 -8.90
N SER A 202 -22.84 -1.91 -9.87
CA SER A 202 -22.11 -2.05 -11.12
C SER A 202 -21.06 -0.94 -11.33
N LEU A 203 -20.76 -0.15 -10.30
CA LEU A 203 -19.76 0.91 -10.38
C LEU A 203 -18.43 0.40 -10.92
N THR A 204 -17.91 1.09 -11.93
CA THR A 204 -16.57 0.86 -12.47
C THR A 204 -15.76 2.14 -12.29
N SER A 205 -14.52 2.05 -11.85
CA SER A 205 -13.60 3.19 -11.84
C SER A 205 -12.33 2.91 -12.63
N LEU A 206 -11.81 3.93 -13.28
CA LEU A 206 -10.46 3.98 -13.81
C LEU A 206 -9.68 4.99 -12.98
N GLU A 207 -8.63 4.53 -12.33
CA GLU A 207 -7.83 5.32 -11.41
C GLU A 207 -6.39 5.40 -11.91
N LEU A 208 -5.78 6.57 -11.74
CA LEU A 208 -4.38 6.83 -12.07
C LEU A 208 -3.77 7.67 -10.94
N ILE A 209 -2.67 7.19 -10.36
CA ILE A 209 -2.05 7.80 -9.18
C ILE A 209 -0.57 8.08 -9.49
N PRO A 210 -0.26 9.20 -10.17
CA PRO A 210 1.12 9.65 -10.30
C PRO A 210 1.62 10.22 -8.98
N THR A 211 2.79 9.77 -8.54
CA THR A 211 3.46 10.27 -7.34
C THR A 211 4.95 10.48 -7.57
N VAL A 212 5.54 11.36 -6.79
CA VAL A 212 6.99 11.56 -6.70
C VAL A 212 7.37 11.60 -5.23
N ILE A 213 8.45 10.89 -4.89
CA ILE A 213 9.02 10.86 -3.54
C ILE A 213 10.38 11.54 -3.60
N TRP A 214 10.60 12.51 -2.71
CA TRP A 214 11.88 13.15 -2.47
C TRP A 214 12.42 12.69 -1.12
N TYR A 215 13.70 12.38 -1.09
CA TYR A 215 14.38 11.87 0.10
C TYR A 215 15.32 12.94 0.66
N GLY A 216 15.34 13.05 1.98
CA GLY A 216 16.43 13.72 2.69
C GLY A 216 17.69 12.86 2.72
N ASP A 217 18.77 13.45 3.17
CA ASP A 217 20.04 12.75 3.30
C ASP A 217 20.06 11.84 4.53
N ASN A 218 20.81 10.71 4.43
CA ASN A 218 21.17 9.89 5.56
C ASN A 218 22.66 10.15 5.88
N ASN A 219 22.91 10.74 7.06
CA ASN A 219 24.25 11.09 7.53
C ASN A 219 24.95 9.96 8.30
N GLU A 220 24.28 8.83 8.46
CA GLU A 220 24.81 7.62 9.09
C GLU A 220 24.44 6.37 8.27
N PRO A 221 24.74 6.31 6.95
CA PRO A 221 24.40 5.16 6.15
C PRO A 221 25.17 3.90 6.59
N ALA A 222 24.67 2.74 6.23
CA ALA A 222 25.33 1.46 6.51
C ALA A 222 26.67 1.33 5.77
N SER A 223 26.90 2.11 4.71
CA SER A 223 28.16 2.21 3.96
C SER A 223 28.49 3.66 3.69
N GLY A 224 29.75 4.06 3.91
CA GLY A 224 30.19 5.46 3.77
C GLY A 224 29.82 6.31 4.99
N ASN A 225 29.86 7.63 4.82
CA ASN A 225 29.57 8.63 5.85
C ASN A 225 28.32 9.46 5.55
N HIS A 226 27.92 9.49 4.28
CA HIS A 226 26.77 10.27 3.81
C HIS A 226 26.14 9.57 2.61
N SER A 227 24.81 9.53 2.59
CA SER A 227 24.04 9.00 1.44
C SER A 227 22.89 9.94 1.11
N SER A 228 22.78 10.32 -0.15
CA SER A 228 21.62 11.00 -0.71
C SER A 228 20.90 10.08 -1.72
N GLU A 229 19.65 10.37 -2.01
CA GLU A 229 18.84 9.61 -2.96
C GLU A 229 18.04 10.54 -3.86
N GLY A 230 18.14 10.33 -5.17
CA GLY A 230 17.38 11.06 -6.17
C GLY A 230 15.89 10.74 -6.12
N PRO A 231 15.04 11.61 -6.70
CA PRO A 231 13.60 11.40 -6.66
C PRO A 231 13.17 10.06 -7.26
N LEU A 232 12.18 9.40 -6.62
CA LEU A 232 11.51 8.22 -7.11
C LEU A 232 10.13 8.59 -7.63
N MET A 233 9.88 8.29 -8.90
CA MET A 233 8.59 8.46 -9.55
C MET A 233 7.83 7.14 -9.52
N GLN A 234 6.55 7.19 -9.20
CA GLN A 234 5.64 6.05 -9.23
C GLN A 234 4.36 6.44 -9.95
N LEU A 235 3.89 5.54 -10.80
CA LEU A 235 2.60 5.66 -11.48
C LEU A 235 1.81 4.39 -11.25
N GLU A 236 0.71 4.49 -10.53
CA GLU A 236 -0.23 3.40 -10.37
C GLU A 236 -1.43 3.58 -11.27
N GLY A 237 -1.98 2.47 -11.73
CA GLY A 237 -3.22 2.44 -12.50
C GLY A 237 -4.11 1.30 -12.02
N HIS A 238 -5.39 1.58 -11.81
CA HIS A 238 -6.36 0.59 -11.37
C HIS A 238 -7.62 0.66 -12.22
N LEU A 239 -8.12 -0.50 -12.65
CA LEU A 239 -9.43 -0.65 -13.24
C LEU A 239 -10.27 -1.47 -12.27
N THR A 240 -11.24 -0.83 -11.61
CA THR A 240 -12.07 -1.48 -10.59
C THR A 240 -13.48 -1.73 -11.08
N ARG A 241 -14.14 -2.76 -10.53
CA ARG A 241 -15.52 -3.09 -10.84
C ARG A 241 -16.23 -3.67 -9.63
N ASN A 242 -17.39 -3.10 -9.26
CA ASN A 242 -18.32 -3.77 -8.36
C ASN A 242 -18.91 -5.00 -9.05
N LEU A 243 -18.92 -6.11 -8.37
CA LEU A 243 -19.60 -7.35 -8.81
C LEU A 243 -21.03 -7.42 -8.27
N ASN A 244 -21.24 -6.81 -7.12
CA ASN A 244 -22.51 -6.60 -6.44
C ASN A 244 -22.31 -5.55 -5.31
N GLU A 245 -23.28 -5.41 -4.41
CA GLU A 245 -23.24 -4.45 -3.29
C GLU A 245 -22.11 -4.69 -2.28
N SER A 246 -21.62 -5.94 -2.18
CA SER A 246 -20.60 -6.32 -1.18
C SER A 246 -19.22 -6.58 -1.78
N TRP A 247 -19.12 -6.97 -3.05
CA TRP A 247 -17.87 -7.40 -3.67
C TRP A 247 -17.43 -6.47 -4.79
N TRP A 248 -16.15 -6.15 -4.80
CA TRP A 248 -15.52 -5.52 -5.96
C TRP A 248 -14.16 -6.16 -6.26
N VAL A 249 -13.70 -5.99 -7.48
CA VAL A 249 -12.41 -6.47 -7.98
C VAL A 249 -11.67 -5.35 -8.70
N ALA A 250 -10.36 -5.48 -8.81
CA ALA A 250 -9.54 -4.61 -9.63
C ALA A 250 -8.46 -5.37 -10.39
N LEU A 251 -8.06 -4.77 -11.53
CA LEU A 251 -6.77 -5.01 -12.17
C LEU A 251 -5.86 -3.86 -11.83
N ASP A 252 -4.63 -4.17 -11.41
CA ASP A 252 -3.67 -3.22 -10.88
C ASP A 252 -2.42 -3.19 -11.73
N SER A 253 -1.81 -2.02 -11.85
CA SER A 253 -0.51 -1.83 -12.49
C SER A 253 0.31 -0.82 -11.72
N ILE A 254 1.63 -1.02 -11.65
CA ILE A 254 2.55 -0.12 -10.95
C ILE A 254 3.81 0.03 -11.80
N PHE A 255 4.15 1.27 -12.11
CA PHE A 255 5.41 1.63 -12.75
C PHE A 255 6.24 2.50 -11.80
N ILE A 256 7.51 2.15 -11.62
CA ILE A 256 8.45 2.84 -10.74
C ILE A 256 9.69 3.22 -11.54
N GLN A 257 10.20 4.45 -11.35
CA GLN A 257 11.45 4.91 -11.96
C GLN A 257 12.14 5.98 -11.11
N GLY A 258 13.45 5.87 -10.92
CA GLY A 258 14.26 6.85 -10.18
C GLY A 258 15.02 6.24 -9.01
N GLY A 259 15.18 6.97 -7.92
CA GLY A 259 15.75 6.48 -6.66
C GLY A 259 17.24 6.10 -6.76
N GLU A 260 18.02 6.77 -7.62
CA GLU A 260 19.46 6.56 -7.67
C GLU A 260 20.12 7.14 -6.43
N THR A 261 20.95 6.34 -5.75
CA THR A 261 21.68 6.80 -4.57
C THR A 261 23.08 7.31 -4.92
N THR A 262 23.59 8.15 -4.05
CA THR A 262 24.95 8.68 -4.10
C THR A 262 25.57 8.53 -2.73
N THR A 263 26.69 7.83 -2.62
CA THR A 263 27.41 7.59 -1.36
C THR A 263 28.73 8.37 -1.36
N ASP A 264 28.95 9.23 -0.34
CA ASP A 264 30.12 10.11 -0.21
C ASP A 264 30.43 10.91 -1.50
N GLY A 265 29.38 11.37 -2.20
CA GLY A 265 29.49 12.16 -3.44
C GLY A 265 29.72 11.33 -4.71
N VAL A 266 29.75 10.00 -4.63
CA VAL A 266 29.92 9.10 -5.78
C VAL A 266 28.59 8.41 -6.10
N SER A 267 28.15 8.48 -7.37
CA SER A 267 26.92 7.78 -7.80
C SER A 267 27.08 6.26 -7.68
N ASP A 268 26.07 5.61 -7.11
CA ASP A 268 26.02 4.16 -6.97
C ASP A 268 25.52 3.46 -8.25
N HIS A 269 25.13 4.23 -9.27
CA HIS A 269 24.62 3.74 -10.56
C HIS A 269 23.50 2.71 -10.42
N ASN A 270 22.65 2.88 -9.41
CA ASN A 270 21.60 1.94 -9.03
C ASN A 270 20.17 2.45 -9.34
N ARG A 271 20.03 3.38 -10.29
CA ARG A 271 18.73 3.89 -10.74
C ARG A 271 17.78 2.76 -11.08
N GLN A 272 16.60 2.82 -10.46
CA GLN A 272 15.56 1.80 -10.57
C GLN A 272 14.65 2.06 -11.76
N ARG A 273 14.15 0.99 -12.37
CA ARG A 273 12.99 1.00 -13.25
C ARG A 273 12.32 -0.37 -13.20
N SER A 274 11.02 -0.39 -12.88
CA SER A 274 10.23 -1.62 -12.83
C SER A 274 8.78 -1.38 -13.23
N PHE A 275 8.14 -2.45 -13.69
CA PHE A 275 6.72 -2.50 -13.99
C PHE A 275 6.14 -3.79 -13.41
N ALA A 276 5.04 -3.68 -12.69
CA ALA A 276 4.32 -4.78 -12.08
C ALA A 276 2.84 -4.75 -12.46
N LEU A 277 2.23 -5.92 -12.51
CA LEU A 277 0.80 -6.11 -12.66
C LEU A 277 0.23 -6.84 -11.45
N GLY A 278 -1.04 -6.62 -11.19
CA GLY A 278 -1.72 -7.20 -10.05
C GLY A 278 -3.22 -7.32 -10.20
N ALA A 279 -3.81 -7.86 -9.16
CA ALA A 279 -5.25 -7.95 -9.02
C ALA A 279 -5.65 -7.80 -7.55
N THR A 280 -6.80 -7.19 -7.35
CA THR A 280 -7.38 -6.98 -6.01
C THR A 280 -8.80 -7.52 -5.98
N VAL A 281 -9.17 -8.12 -4.86
CA VAL A 281 -10.54 -8.47 -4.51
C VAL A 281 -10.87 -7.95 -3.13
N SER A 282 -12.04 -7.39 -2.97
CA SER A 282 -12.51 -6.86 -1.68
C SER A 282 -13.95 -7.28 -1.42
N VAL A 283 -14.26 -7.44 -0.14
CA VAL A 283 -15.59 -7.77 0.35
C VAL A 283 -15.96 -6.92 1.55
N ALA A 284 -17.14 -6.30 1.51
CA ALA A 284 -17.82 -5.77 2.69
C ALA A 284 -18.40 -6.96 3.48
N VAL A 285 -17.82 -7.23 4.65
CA VAL A 285 -18.26 -8.32 5.55
C VAL A 285 -19.46 -7.86 6.37
N SER A 286 -19.52 -6.59 6.70
CA SER A 286 -20.62 -5.89 7.35
C SER A 286 -20.53 -4.40 7.02
N ASP A 287 -21.48 -3.60 7.51
CA ASP A 287 -21.46 -2.13 7.36
C ASP A 287 -20.21 -1.47 7.98
N ALA A 288 -19.61 -2.13 8.97
CA ALA A 288 -18.45 -1.62 9.69
C ALA A 288 -17.12 -2.32 9.35
N VAL A 289 -17.14 -3.41 8.56
CA VAL A 289 -15.93 -4.22 8.33
C VAL A 289 -15.81 -4.60 6.86
N SER A 290 -14.68 -4.27 6.28
CA SER A 290 -14.30 -4.79 4.96
C SER A 290 -12.97 -5.56 5.01
N ALA A 291 -12.79 -6.46 4.04
CA ALA A 291 -11.56 -7.22 3.87
C ALA A 291 -11.13 -7.16 2.39
N THR A 292 -9.85 -6.84 2.17
CA THR A 292 -9.27 -6.72 0.83
C THR A 292 -8.03 -7.59 0.72
N LEU A 293 -7.92 -8.32 -0.37
CA LEU A 293 -6.75 -9.09 -0.76
C LEU A 293 -6.21 -8.54 -2.07
N SER A 294 -4.94 -8.16 -2.10
CA SER A 294 -4.25 -7.70 -3.30
C SER A 294 -3.02 -8.56 -3.55
N TYR A 295 -2.81 -8.92 -4.80
CA TYR A 295 -1.60 -9.59 -5.28
C TYR A 295 -1.00 -8.78 -6.41
N THR A 296 0.31 -8.58 -6.39
CA THR A 296 1.05 -7.93 -7.47
C THR A 296 2.34 -8.70 -7.75
N GLU A 297 2.77 -8.73 -9.02
CA GLU A 297 3.99 -9.38 -9.47
C GLU A 297 4.72 -8.51 -10.48
N GLU A 298 6.02 -8.44 -10.36
CA GLU A 298 6.88 -7.77 -11.33
C GLU A 298 6.82 -8.49 -12.68
N VAL A 299 6.62 -7.72 -13.75
CA VAL A 299 6.60 -8.19 -15.14
C VAL A 299 7.91 -7.85 -15.85
N SER A 300 8.46 -6.68 -15.56
CA SER A 300 9.72 -6.27 -16.15
C SER A 300 10.46 -5.27 -15.25
N ARG A 301 11.78 -5.37 -15.24
CA ARG A 301 12.65 -4.42 -14.53
C ARG A 301 14.02 -4.30 -15.20
N ASN A 302 14.73 -3.22 -14.88
CA ASN A 302 16.17 -3.19 -15.08
C ASN A 302 16.88 -3.96 -13.93
N LYS A 303 18.19 -4.14 -14.02
CA LYS A 303 18.97 -4.87 -13.01
C LYS A 303 18.83 -4.34 -11.57
N ASN A 304 18.50 -3.06 -11.43
CA ASN A 304 18.39 -2.35 -10.15
C ASN A 304 16.92 -2.13 -9.75
N GLY A 305 15.95 -2.45 -10.60
CA GLY A 305 14.54 -2.21 -10.34
C GLY A 305 13.97 -3.11 -9.27
N VAL A 306 12.91 -2.63 -8.63
CA VAL A 306 12.11 -3.43 -7.70
C VAL A 306 11.58 -4.66 -8.42
N GLY A 307 11.86 -5.82 -7.89
CA GLY A 307 11.43 -7.10 -8.42
C GLY A 307 10.80 -7.98 -7.38
N GLY A 308 10.02 -8.96 -7.84
CA GLY A 308 9.34 -9.93 -7.01
C GLY A 308 7.81 -9.80 -7.06
N ARG A 309 7.13 -10.29 -6.05
CA ARG A 309 5.66 -10.34 -5.97
C ARG A 309 5.19 -10.00 -4.55
N ALA A 310 3.98 -9.41 -4.39
CA ALA A 310 3.39 -9.01 -3.11
C ALA A 310 2.01 -9.63 -2.88
N LEU A 311 1.77 -10.07 -1.66
CA LEU A 311 0.45 -10.31 -1.12
C LEU A 311 0.18 -9.29 0.00
N ARG A 312 -0.91 -8.57 -0.12
CA ARG A 312 -1.39 -7.63 0.89
C ARG A 312 -2.80 -8.00 1.31
N LEU A 313 -2.99 -8.14 2.60
CA LEU A 313 -4.29 -8.27 3.24
C LEU A 313 -4.60 -6.95 3.93
N LEU A 314 -5.82 -6.47 3.82
CA LEU A 314 -6.32 -5.31 4.55
C LEU A 314 -7.62 -5.70 5.23
N ALA A 315 -7.70 -5.47 6.53
CA ALA A 315 -8.95 -5.40 7.26
C ALA A 315 -9.19 -3.93 7.65
N GLU A 316 -10.30 -3.38 7.18
CA GLU A 316 -10.74 -2.02 7.50
C GLU A 316 -11.92 -2.09 8.46
N PHE A 317 -11.85 -1.30 9.53
CA PHE A 317 -12.88 -1.17 10.56
C PHE A 317 -13.35 0.29 10.58
N SER A 318 -14.58 0.54 10.12
CA SER A 318 -15.26 1.83 10.28
C SER A 318 -15.64 2.04 11.73
N LEU A 319 -15.34 3.23 12.30
CA LEU A 319 -15.49 3.59 13.72
C LEU A 319 -16.63 4.58 13.94
#